data_b4c9a0cdedf60177e975a0ea191d9337
#
_entry.id   b4c9a0cdedf60177e975a0ea191d9337
#
_cell.length_a   1.000
_cell.length_b   1.000
_cell.length_c   1.000
_cell.angle_alpha   90.00
_cell.angle_beta   90.00
_cell.angle_gamma   90.00
#
_symmetry.space_group_name_H-M   'P 1'
#
loop_
_entity.id
_entity.type
_entity.pdbx_description
1 polymer ?
#
loop_
_entity_poly.entity_id
_entity_poly.type
_entity_poly.pdbx_seq_one_letter_code
_entity_poly.pdbx_strand_id
1 'polypeptide(L)'
;TSLQTVSYSDTTWALLFNSTESSVFASQELRQALAGIARENAAVPSSGLFTAASGLVPDGLTVDGITYRDTAGDPLPAIADPRALYLNARQGMASSDFSGVTLLLPKDSGLNELAEQINGAWQKDCSLFFSIEQVPQEEFDQRIASGSYTIALAPIRAEGGSVYQMLQQFGSAESGLTGWSDPIYLQRLDESTRQTGR
;
A
#
# COMPACT_ATOMS: atom_id res chain seq x y z
N THR A 1 -4.13 -18.64 -37.71
CA THR A 1 -4.62 -17.65 -36.70
C THR A 1 -3.58 -17.53 -35.62
N SER A 2 -2.85 -16.41 -35.58
CA SER A 2 -1.91 -16.14 -34.49
C SER A 2 -2.68 -15.68 -33.26
N LEU A 3 -2.51 -16.35 -32.15
CA LEU A 3 -2.97 -15.88 -30.84
C LEU A 3 -2.16 -14.62 -30.48
N GLN A 4 -2.87 -13.52 -30.29
CA GLN A 4 -2.25 -12.32 -29.69
C GLN A 4 -2.55 -12.32 -28.19
N THR A 5 -1.50 -12.25 -27.37
CA THR A 5 -1.62 -12.11 -25.91
C THR A 5 -1.44 -10.64 -25.58
N VAL A 6 -2.40 -10.06 -24.89
CA VAL A 6 -2.32 -8.70 -24.33
C VAL A 6 -2.20 -8.85 -22.83
N SER A 7 -1.15 -8.28 -22.24
CA SER A 7 -0.97 -8.21 -20.80
C SER A 7 -1.34 -6.81 -20.31
N TYR A 8 -2.11 -6.72 -19.24
CA TYR A 8 -2.41 -5.47 -18.55
C TYR A 8 -2.33 -5.67 -17.04
N SER A 9 -2.06 -4.60 -16.33
CA SER A 9 -2.01 -4.60 -14.87
C SER A 9 -3.26 -3.93 -14.31
N ASP A 10 -4.00 -4.64 -13.46
CA ASP A 10 -5.18 -4.15 -12.76
C ASP A 10 -5.02 -4.19 -11.23
N THR A 11 -3.86 -4.61 -10.79
CA THR A 11 -3.57 -4.86 -9.36
C THR A 11 -2.24 -4.23 -8.97
N THR A 12 -2.25 -3.47 -7.89
CA THR A 12 -1.04 -2.98 -7.23
C THR A 12 -0.88 -3.64 -5.89
N TRP A 13 0.26 -4.29 -5.66
CA TRP A 13 0.63 -4.74 -4.33
C TRP A 13 1.17 -3.56 -3.53
N ALA A 14 0.54 -3.27 -2.42
CA ALA A 14 0.85 -2.13 -1.59
C ALA A 14 1.21 -2.55 -0.17
N LEU A 15 2.09 -1.77 0.45
CA LEU A 15 2.37 -1.86 1.88
C LEU A 15 1.29 -1.06 2.62
N LEU A 16 0.39 -1.76 3.29
CA LEU A 16 -0.67 -1.17 4.08
C LEU A 16 -0.26 -1.09 5.55
N PHE A 17 -0.50 0.05 6.17
CA PHE A 17 -0.38 0.25 7.60
C PHE A 17 -1.78 0.40 8.19
N ASN A 18 -2.09 -0.33 9.25
CA ASN A 18 -3.30 -0.06 10.02
C ASN A 18 -3.17 1.30 10.70
N SER A 19 -3.96 2.27 10.25
CA SER A 19 -3.86 3.68 10.63
C SER A 19 -4.96 4.12 11.60
N THR A 20 -5.62 3.16 12.27
CA THR A 20 -6.60 3.47 13.32
C THR A 20 -5.96 4.30 14.42
N GLU A 21 -6.75 5.11 15.13
CA GLU A 21 -6.25 6.02 16.18
C GLU A 21 -5.46 5.33 17.29
N SER A 22 -5.79 4.07 17.59
CA SER A 22 -5.08 3.28 18.60
C SER A 22 -3.80 2.62 18.09
N SER A 23 -3.53 2.68 16.80
CA SER A 23 -2.35 2.08 16.19
C SER A 23 -1.13 3.00 16.34
N VAL A 24 0.05 2.39 16.53
CA VAL A 24 1.33 3.11 16.41
C VAL A 24 1.49 3.76 15.05
N PHE A 25 0.83 3.20 14.02
CA PHE A 25 0.82 3.72 12.66
C PHE A 25 -0.29 4.76 12.40
N ALA A 26 -0.93 5.31 13.43
CA ALA A 26 -1.75 6.53 13.29
C ALA A 26 -0.90 7.72 12.81
N SER A 27 0.39 7.78 13.21
CA SER A 27 1.33 8.80 12.74
C SER A 27 1.60 8.68 11.25
N GLN A 28 1.22 9.70 10.48
CA GLN A 28 1.49 9.78 9.04
C GLN A 28 2.99 9.81 8.75
N GLU A 29 3.76 10.56 9.55
CA GLU A 29 5.20 10.71 9.39
C GLU A 29 5.92 9.37 9.58
N LEU A 30 5.48 8.57 10.56
CA LEU A 30 6.03 7.23 10.79
C LEU A 30 5.76 6.31 9.58
N ARG A 31 4.53 6.32 9.06
CA ARG A 31 4.20 5.52 7.85
C ARG A 31 5.02 5.95 6.65
N GLN A 32 5.15 7.26 6.42
CA GLN A 32 5.95 7.80 5.32
C GLN A 32 7.43 7.42 5.45
N ALA A 33 7.98 7.51 6.65
CA ALA A 33 9.36 7.13 6.92
C ALA A 33 9.62 5.64 6.62
N LEU A 34 8.79 4.75 7.16
CA LEU A 34 8.93 3.30 6.95
C LEU A 34 8.71 2.91 5.48
N ALA A 35 7.73 3.53 4.82
CA ALA A 35 7.49 3.31 3.38
C ALA A 35 8.66 3.82 2.53
N GLY A 36 9.24 4.97 2.88
CA GLY A 36 10.42 5.52 2.21
C GLY A 36 11.64 4.61 2.33
N ILE A 37 11.94 4.12 3.53
CA ILE A 37 13.04 3.17 3.77
C ILE A 37 12.82 1.87 2.99
N ALA A 38 11.60 1.34 2.98
CA ALA A 38 11.26 0.16 2.21
C ALA A 38 11.48 0.38 0.70
N ARG A 39 11.02 1.51 0.17
CA ARG A 39 11.15 1.88 -1.26
C ARG A 39 12.61 2.01 -1.70
N GLU A 40 13.49 2.55 -0.86
CA GLU A 40 14.91 2.73 -1.19
C GLU A 40 15.71 1.43 -1.18
N ASN A 41 15.27 0.42 -0.43
CA ASN A 41 16.07 -0.76 -0.14
C ASN A 41 15.47 -2.07 -0.69
N ALA A 42 14.19 -2.09 -1.05
CA ALA A 42 13.54 -3.28 -1.55
C ALA A 42 13.52 -3.30 -3.09
N ALA A 43 13.86 -4.44 -3.66
CA ALA A 43 13.83 -4.68 -5.10
C ALA A 43 12.57 -5.45 -5.50
N VAL A 44 12.09 -5.20 -6.71
CA VAL A 44 10.98 -5.99 -7.30
C VAL A 44 11.41 -7.47 -7.40
N PRO A 45 10.55 -8.42 -7.01
CA PRO A 45 10.86 -9.85 -7.12
C PRO A 45 11.23 -10.24 -8.54
N SER A 46 12.27 -11.07 -8.67
CA SER A 46 12.86 -11.46 -9.96
C SER A 46 12.01 -12.42 -10.80
N SER A 47 10.83 -12.80 -10.31
CA SER A 47 9.91 -13.75 -10.98
C SER A 47 9.39 -13.31 -12.34
N GLY A 48 9.55 -12.04 -12.69
CA GLY A 48 8.97 -11.44 -13.91
C GLY A 48 7.45 -11.20 -13.86
N LEU A 49 6.82 -11.54 -12.74
CA LEU A 49 5.37 -11.33 -12.53
C LEU A 49 5.05 -9.93 -11.99
N PHE A 50 6.06 -9.24 -11.48
CA PHE A 50 5.91 -7.94 -10.85
C PHE A 50 6.73 -6.89 -11.56
N THR A 51 6.25 -5.65 -11.56
CA THR A 51 6.96 -4.45 -12.00
C THR A 51 6.89 -3.40 -10.91
N ALA A 52 7.87 -2.50 -10.85
CA ALA A 52 7.81 -1.39 -9.91
C ALA A 52 6.63 -0.49 -10.22
N ALA A 53 5.86 -0.13 -9.20
CA ALA A 53 4.74 0.77 -9.32
C ALA A 53 5.17 2.23 -9.02
N SER A 54 4.73 3.17 -9.85
CA SER A 54 4.90 4.61 -9.63
C SER A 54 3.84 5.19 -8.69
N GLY A 55 2.79 4.44 -8.39
CA GLY A 55 1.72 4.83 -7.50
C GLY A 55 0.70 3.72 -7.30
N LEU A 56 -0.41 4.04 -6.63
CA LEU A 56 -1.46 3.07 -6.33
C LEU A 56 -2.17 2.57 -7.59
N VAL A 57 -2.56 3.50 -8.48
CA VAL A 57 -3.26 3.15 -9.72
C VAL A 57 -2.25 2.65 -10.75
N PRO A 58 -2.40 1.44 -11.32
CA PRO A 58 -1.52 0.91 -12.35
C PRO A 58 -1.48 1.78 -13.62
N ASP A 59 -0.33 1.79 -14.30
CA ASP A 59 -0.08 2.65 -15.46
C ASP A 59 -1.02 2.38 -16.64
N GLY A 60 -1.57 1.18 -16.77
CA GLY A 60 -2.44 0.80 -17.89
C GLY A 60 -3.93 1.19 -17.75
N LEU A 61 -4.33 1.73 -16.60
CA LEU A 61 -5.74 2.06 -16.37
C LEU A 61 -6.11 3.41 -16.98
N THR A 62 -7.30 3.46 -17.60
CA THR A 62 -7.80 4.65 -18.27
C THR A 62 -9.09 5.17 -17.62
N VAL A 63 -9.31 6.47 -17.73
CA VAL A 63 -10.58 7.15 -17.42
C VAL A 63 -10.97 7.92 -18.68
N ASP A 64 -12.16 7.66 -19.20
CA ASP A 64 -12.67 8.26 -20.44
C ASP A 64 -11.70 8.13 -21.64
N GLY A 65 -10.97 7.00 -21.70
CA GLY A 65 -10.01 6.72 -22.77
C GLY A 65 -8.65 7.40 -22.64
N ILE A 66 -8.42 8.13 -21.54
CA ILE A 66 -7.13 8.79 -21.23
C ILE A 66 -6.46 7.98 -20.12
N THR A 67 -5.17 7.69 -20.27
CA THR A 67 -4.40 7.02 -19.24
C THR A 67 -4.41 7.85 -17.96
N TYR A 68 -4.85 7.24 -16.85
CA TYR A 68 -4.97 7.94 -15.57
C TYR A 68 -3.65 8.59 -15.14
N ARG A 69 -2.53 7.91 -15.34
CA ARG A 69 -1.20 8.40 -14.99
C ARG A 69 -0.77 9.63 -15.77
N ASP A 70 -1.15 9.74 -17.04
CA ASP A 70 -0.81 10.90 -17.87
C ASP A 70 -1.43 12.19 -17.31
N THR A 71 -2.58 12.05 -16.62
CA THR A 71 -3.28 13.18 -16.00
C THR A 71 -2.89 13.39 -14.54
N ALA A 72 -2.78 12.29 -13.76
CA ALA A 72 -2.53 12.36 -12.32
C ALA A 72 -1.05 12.50 -11.95
N GLY A 73 -0.13 12.16 -12.88
CA GLY A 73 1.30 12.14 -12.61
C GLY A 73 1.73 11.08 -11.60
N ASP A 74 2.89 11.26 -10.99
CA ASP A 74 3.39 10.41 -9.90
C ASP A 74 2.97 11.00 -8.55
N PRO A 75 2.02 10.37 -7.83
CA PRO A 75 1.51 10.90 -6.57
C PRO A 75 2.39 10.52 -5.37
N LEU A 76 3.39 9.65 -5.55
CA LEU A 76 4.23 9.23 -4.44
C LEU A 76 5.23 10.33 -4.10
N PRO A 77 5.13 10.96 -2.91
CA PRO A 77 6.05 12.03 -2.55
C PRO A 77 7.48 11.49 -2.46
N ALA A 78 8.42 12.25 -2.98
CA ALA A 78 9.83 12.01 -2.72
C ALA A 78 10.11 12.38 -1.25
N ILE A 79 10.61 11.42 -0.48
CA ILE A 79 11.05 11.65 0.89
C ILE A 79 12.56 11.77 0.84
N ALA A 80 13.07 12.96 1.08
CA ALA A 80 14.50 13.27 0.90
C ALA A 80 15.40 12.48 1.85
N ASP A 81 14.96 12.24 3.09
CA ASP A 81 15.67 11.45 4.10
C ASP A 81 14.66 10.69 4.96
N PRO A 82 14.28 9.45 4.54
CA PRO A 82 13.30 8.65 5.29
C PRO A 82 13.80 8.27 6.69
N ARG A 83 15.12 8.11 6.86
CA ARG A 83 15.71 7.78 8.17
C ARG A 83 15.62 8.95 9.14
N ALA A 84 15.93 10.17 8.69
CA ALA A 84 15.76 11.37 9.53
C ALA A 84 14.29 11.57 9.89
N LEU A 85 13.37 11.36 8.93
CA LEU A 85 11.94 11.40 9.20
C LEU A 85 11.52 10.37 10.24
N TYR A 86 12.05 9.15 10.18
CA TYR A 86 11.79 8.12 11.18
C TYR A 86 12.26 8.53 12.57
N LEU A 87 13.48 9.06 12.68
CA LEU A 87 14.03 9.49 13.97
C LEU A 87 13.19 10.61 14.61
N ASN A 88 12.64 11.52 13.79
CA ASN A 88 11.72 12.55 14.24
C ASN A 88 10.37 11.98 14.66
N ALA A 89 9.76 11.15 13.81
CA ALA A 89 8.46 10.54 14.07
C ALA A 89 8.45 9.63 15.30
N ARG A 90 9.60 9.03 15.63
CA ARG A 90 9.78 8.15 16.80
C ARG A 90 9.93 8.91 18.12
N GLN A 91 10.09 10.22 18.11
CA GLN A 91 10.27 10.98 19.36
C GLN A 91 9.07 10.79 20.29
N GLY A 92 9.35 10.36 21.52
CA GLY A 92 8.31 10.06 22.51
C GLY A 92 7.71 8.67 22.45
N MET A 93 8.10 7.84 21.47
CA MET A 93 7.67 6.43 21.39
C MET A 93 8.64 5.51 22.12
N ALA A 94 8.10 4.51 22.80
CA ALA A 94 8.87 3.43 23.40
C ALA A 94 9.05 2.26 22.43
N SER A 95 10.06 1.43 22.63
CA SER A 95 10.22 0.20 21.82
C SER A 95 9.07 -0.78 22.03
N SER A 96 8.40 -0.73 23.19
CA SER A 96 7.20 -1.54 23.47
C SER A 96 6.00 -1.19 22.59
N ASP A 97 5.94 0.02 22.03
CA ASP A 97 4.84 0.46 21.16
C ASP A 97 4.81 -0.32 19.83
N PHE A 98 5.94 -0.92 19.47
CA PHE A 98 6.09 -1.80 18.33
C PHE A 98 5.94 -3.30 18.69
N SER A 99 5.63 -3.60 19.95
CA SER A 99 5.43 -4.98 20.39
C SER A 99 4.20 -5.59 19.70
N GLY A 100 4.36 -6.79 19.15
CA GLY A 100 3.27 -7.47 18.43
C GLY A 100 2.99 -6.96 17.02
N VAL A 101 3.78 -6.03 16.51
CA VAL A 101 3.69 -5.63 15.10
C VAL A 101 4.16 -6.77 14.21
N THR A 102 3.33 -7.13 13.22
CA THR A 102 3.64 -8.15 12.22
C THR A 102 3.51 -7.59 10.82
N LEU A 103 4.27 -8.14 9.87
CA LEU A 103 4.10 -7.94 8.45
C LEU A 103 3.34 -9.14 7.86
N LEU A 104 2.06 -8.94 7.59
CA LEU A 104 1.16 -9.95 7.08
C LEU A 104 1.22 -10.03 5.56
N LEU A 105 1.25 -11.23 5.01
CA LEU A 105 1.11 -11.47 3.57
C LEU A 105 0.43 -12.81 3.29
N PRO A 106 -0.23 -12.99 2.13
CA PRO A 106 -0.79 -14.27 1.78
C PRO A 106 0.32 -15.25 1.42
N LYS A 107 0.15 -16.49 1.88
CA LYS A 107 1.01 -17.61 1.50
C LYS A 107 0.96 -17.79 -0.02
N ASP A 108 2.06 -18.15 -0.62
CA ASP A 108 2.20 -18.36 -2.07
C ASP A 108 1.99 -17.12 -2.96
N SER A 109 2.02 -15.92 -2.36
CA SER A 109 1.94 -14.65 -3.12
C SER A 109 3.17 -14.36 -4.00
N GLY A 110 4.28 -15.05 -3.76
CA GLY A 110 5.56 -14.75 -4.41
C GLY A 110 6.27 -13.51 -3.84
N LEU A 111 5.79 -12.95 -2.73
CA LEU A 111 6.31 -11.70 -2.13
C LEU A 111 7.14 -11.92 -0.86
N ASN A 112 7.45 -13.17 -0.51
CA ASN A 112 8.22 -13.45 0.71
C ASN A 112 9.59 -12.78 0.70
N GLU A 113 10.31 -12.87 -0.42
CA GLU A 113 11.62 -12.23 -0.59
C GLU A 113 11.52 -10.70 -0.43
N LEU A 114 10.49 -10.08 -1.00
CA LEU A 114 10.22 -8.65 -0.84
C LEU A 114 9.95 -8.28 0.63
N ALA A 115 9.13 -9.08 1.33
CA ALA A 115 8.85 -8.87 2.75
C ALA A 115 10.12 -8.96 3.60
N GLU A 116 11.00 -9.92 3.32
CA GLU A 116 12.29 -10.07 4.00
C GLU A 116 13.22 -8.89 3.74
N GLN A 117 13.29 -8.39 2.50
CA GLN A 117 14.08 -7.22 2.14
C GLN A 117 13.57 -5.97 2.87
N ILE A 118 12.26 -5.73 2.90
CA ILE A 118 11.64 -4.61 3.62
C ILE A 118 11.97 -4.70 5.11
N ASN A 119 11.77 -5.86 5.71
CA ASN A 119 12.04 -6.07 7.13
C ASN A 119 13.51 -5.91 7.48
N GLY A 120 14.41 -6.40 6.62
CA GLY A 120 15.87 -6.19 6.75
C GLY A 120 16.26 -4.71 6.67
N ALA A 121 15.62 -3.94 5.79
CA ALA A 121 15.83 -2.49 5.69
C ALA A 121 15.38 -1.77 6.97
N TRP A 122 14.22 -2.11 7.52
CA TRP A 122 13.75 -1.54 8.79
C TRP A 122 14.63 -1.94 9.97
N GLN A 123 15.15 -3.17 9.98
CA GLN A 123 16.10 -3.59 11.01
C GLN A 123 17.38 -2.77 10.95
N LYS A 124 17.93 -2.59 9.76
CA LYS A 124 19.18 -1.84 9.53
C LYS A 124 19.05 -0.36 9.88
N ASP A 125 17.99 0.30 9.40
CA ASP A 125 17.88 1.76 9.44
C ASP A 125 17.07 2.28 10.63
N CYS A 126 16.18 1.45 11.19
CA CYS A 126 15.27 1.80 12.28
C CYS A 126 15.49 0.99 13.55
N SER A 127 16.30 -0.07 13.52
CA SER A 127 16.38 -1.08 14.59
C SER A 127 15.00 -1.71 14.91
N LEU A 128 14.12 -1.80 13.91
CA LEU A 128 12.83 -2.46 13.98
C LEU A 128 12.90 -3.78 13.21
N PHE A 129 12.48 -4.86 13.85
CA PHE A 129 12.33 -6.16 13.21
C PHE A 129 10.96 -6.71 13.55
N PHE A 130 10.12 -6.91 12.52
CA PHE A 130 8.77 -7.42 12.69
C PHE A 130 8.69 -8.89 12.26
N SER A 131 7.84 -9.66 12.91
CA SER A 131 7.56 -11.01 12.46
C SER A 131 6.83 -11.00 11.12
N ILE A 132 7.32 -11.78 10.16
CA ILE A 132 6.63 -11.99 8.89
C ILE A 132 5.63 -13.13 9.10
N GLU A 133 4.36 -12.85 8.82
CA GLU A 133 3.25 -13.75 9.05
C GLU A 133 2.61 -14.12 7.71
N GLN A 134 2.76 -15.38 7.30
CA GLN A 134 2.20 -15.91 6.06
C GLN A 134 0.98 -16.77 6.38
N VAL A 135 -0.17 -16.37 5.86
CA VAL A 135 -1.44 -17.07 6.11
C VAL A 135 -2.09 -17.52 4.80
N PRO A 136 -2.98 -18.51 4.82
CA PRO A 136 -3.79 -18.86 3.65
C PRO A 136 -4.57 -17.64 3.12
N GLN A 137 -4.85 -17.62 1.81
CA GLN A 137 -5.54 -16.49 1.16
C GLN A 137 -6.87 -16.14 1.85
N GLU A 138 -7.68 -17.13 2.22
CA GLU A 138 -8.97 -16.90 2.88
C GLU A 138 -8.81 -16.20 4.24
N GLU A 139 -7.84 -16.63 5.04
CA GLU A 139 -7.53 -15.99 6.32
C GLU A 139 -6.99 -14.57 6.12
N PHE A 140 -6.12 -14.38 5.11
CA PHE A 140 -5.60 -13.08 4.74
C PHE A 140 -6.73 -12.11 4.42
N ASP A 141 -7.65 -12.52 3.54
CA ASP A 141 -8.78 -11.68 3.11
C ASP A 141 -9.70 -11.32 4.29
N GLN A 142 -9.96 -12.27 5.20
CA GLN A 142 -10.73 -12.02 6.41
C GLN A 142 -10.04 -11.01 7.34
N ARG A 143 -8.72 -11.13 7.53
CA ARG A 143 -7.94 -10.22 8.38
C ARG A 143 -7.86 -8.82 7.80
N ILE A 144 -7.69 -8.69 6.49
CA ILE A 144 -7.73 -7.38 5.81
C ILE A 144 -9.11 -6.75 5.96
N ALA A 145 -10.17 -7.48 5.66
CA ALA A 145 -11.54 -6.98 5.73
C ALA A 145 -11.97 -6.55 7.15
N SER A 146 -11.47 -7.25 8.17
CA SER A 146 -11.76 -6.92 9.58
C SER A 146 -10.80 -5.92 10.21
N GLY A 147 -9.75 -5.47 9.49
CA GLY A 147 -8.69 -4.63 10.06
C GLY A 147 -7.80 -5.34 11.08
N SER A 148 -7.82 -6.68 11.11
CA SER A 148 -7.05 -7.50 12.07
C SER A 148 -5.61 -7.71 11.60
N TYR A 149 -4.90 -6.64 11.30
CA TYR A 149 -3.50 -6.63 10.92
C TYR A 149 -2.83 -5.35 11.44
N THR A 150 -1.51 -5.33 11.48
CA THR A 150 -0.71 -4.13 11.81
C THR A 150 -0.05 -3.55 10.57
N ILE A 151 0.70 -4.34 9.83
CA ILE A 151 1.22 -4.03 8.50
C ILE A 151 0.87 -5.20 7.58
N ALA A 152 0.53 -4.93 6.32
CA ALA A 152 0.27 -5.97 5.33
C ALA A 152 0.84 -5.62 3.97
N LEU A 153 1.34 -6.63 3.24
CA LEU A 153 1.53 -6.56 1.79
C LEU A 153 0.25 -7.10 1.14
N ALA A 154 -0.55 -6.20 0.58
CA ALA A 154 -1.88 -6.54 0.08
C ALA A 154 -2.10 -6.12 -1.38
N PRO A 155 -2.84 -6.93 -2.16
CA PRO A 155 -3.24 -6.57 -3.51
C PRO A 155 -4.41 -5.58 -3.47
N ILE A 156 -4.22 -4.43 -4.09
CA ILE A 156 -5.27 -3.44 -4.32
C ILE A 156 -5.70 -3.58 -5.77
N ARG A 157 -6.95 -3.97 -5.97
CA ARG A 157 -7.46 -4.33 -7.31
C ARG A 157 -8.38 -3.25 -7.85
N ALA A 158 -8.23 -2.97 -9.14
CA ALA A 158 -9.17 -2.17 -9.90
C ALA A 158 -10.21 -3.12 -10.52
N GLU A 159 -11.25 -3.45 -9.78
CA GLU A 159 -12.31 -4.35 -10.27
C GLU A 159 -12.93 -3.79 -11.56
N GLY A 160 -12.99 -4.62 -12.58
CA GLY A 160 -13.46 -4.20 -13.91
C GLY A 160 -12.62 -3.08 -14.56
N GLY A 161 -11.38 -2.85 -14.11
CA GLY A 161 -10.52 -1.77 -14.59
C GLY A 161 -10.90 -0.38 -14.08
N SER A 162 -11.73 -0.29 -13.03
CA SER A 162 -12.24 0.98 -12.50
C SER A 162 -11.26 1.62 -11.53
N VAL A 163 -10.69 2.76 -11.94
CA VAL A 163 -9.88 3.62 -11.06
C VAL A 163 -10.69 4.09 -9.85
N TYR A 164 -11.95 4.47 -10.05
CA TYR A 164 -12.84 4.89 -8.98
C TYR A 164 -13.01 3.81 -7.91
N GLN A 165 -13.31 2.58 -8.30
CA GLN A 165 -13.48 1.46 -7.35
C GLN A 165 -12.19 1.15 -6.61
N MET A 166 -11.03 1.29 -7.26
CA MET A 166 -9.73 1.12 -6.61
C MET A 166 -9.50 2.19 -5.53
N LEU A 167 -9.78 3.44 -5.84
CA LEU A 167 -9.62 4.55 -4.91
C LEU A 167 -10.66 4.54 -3.79
N GLN A 168 -11.89 4.05 -4.06
CA GLN A 168 -12.97 3.96 -3.07
C GLN A 168 -12.66 3.01 -1.89
N GLN A 169 -11.69 2.11 -2.06
CA GLN A 169 -11.24 1.21 -0.99
C GLN A 169 -10.55 1.95 0.17
N PHE A 170 -10.32 3.25 0.05
CA PHE A 170 -9.67 4.09 1.06
C PHE A 170 -10.58 5.21 1.54
N GLY A 171 -10.19 5.85 2.63
CA GLY A 171 -10.82 7.09 3.11
C GLY A 171 -12.05 6.89 4.00
N SER A 172 -12.51 5.66 4.23
CA SER A 172 -13.56 5.34 5.19
C SER A 172 -13.02 4.48 6.33
N ALA A 173 -13.27 4.90 7.56
CA ALA A 173 -12.86 4.13 8.75
C ALA A 173 -13.62 2.81 8.89
N GLU A 174 -14.84 2.72 8.37
CA GLU A 174 -15.71 1.53 8.49
C GLU A 174 -15.44 0.49 7.40
N SER A 175 -15.07 0.93 6.21
CA SER A 175 -14.90 0.06 5.04
C SER A 175 -13.52 0.20 4.38
N GLY A 176 -12.69 1.10 4.89
CA GLY A 176 -11.38 1.35 4.33
C GLY A 176 -10.35 0.31 4.74
N LEU A 177 -9.47 -0.05 3.80
CA LEU A 177 -8.42 -1.05 4.01
C LEU A 177 -7.47 -0.72 5.17
N THR A 178 -7.28 0.57 5.49
CA THR A 178 -6.26 1.01 6.45
C THR A 178 -6.81 1.61 7.74
N GLY A 179 -8.14 1.72 7.87
CA GLY A 179 -8.78 2.45 8.97
C GLY A 179 -8.57 3.97 8.92
N TRP A 180 -7.90 4.50 7.88
CA TRP A 180 -7.79 5.93 7.64
C TRP A 180 -9.12 6.49 7.14
N SER A 181 -9.52 7.64 7.69
CA SER A 181 -10.75 8.34 7.30
C SER A 181 -10.45 9.79 6.94
N ASP A 182 -10.95 10.22 5.78
CA ASP A 182 -10.87 11.60 5.33
C ASP A 182 -12.15 12.00 4.56
N PRO A 183 -13.03 12.80 5.18
CA PRO A 183 -14.27 13.24 4.54
C PRO A 183 -14.03 14.07 3.26
N ILE A 184 -12.93 14.83 3.19
CA ILE A 184 -12.61 15.65 2.01
C ILE A 184 -12.20 14.73 0.85
N TYR A 185 -11.42 13.68 1.13
CA TYR A 185 -11.08 12.67 0.13
C TYR A 185 -12.33 12.01 -0.44
N LEU A 186 -13.25 11.55 0.42
CA LEU A 186 -14.49 10.90 0.00
C LEU A 186 -15.40 11.84 -0.79
N GLN A 187 -15.50 13.12 -0.37
CA GLN A 187 -16.26 14.13 -1.12
C GLN A 187 -15.68 14.33 -2.52
N ARG A 188 -14.36 14.49 -2.66
CA ARG A 188 -13.72 14.68 -3.96
C ARG A 188 -13.86 13.46 -4.85
N LEU A 189 -13.78 12.27 -4.27
CA LEU A 189 -13.99 11.03 -5.01
C LEU A 189 -15.43 10.93 -5.54
N ASP A 190 -16.44 11.29 -4.74
CA ASP A 190 -17.84 11.35 -5.17
C ASP A 190 -18.07 12.44 -6.25
N GLU A 191 -17.47 13.62 -6.08
CA GLU A 191 -17.53 14.69 -7.08
C GLU A 191 -16.94 14.26 -8.43
N SER A 192 -15.90 13.43 -8.44
CA SER A 192 -15.27 12.94 -9.67
C SER A 192 -16.22 12.12 -10.53
N THR A 193 -17.17 11.39 -9.92
CA THR A 193 -18.17 10.59 -10.65
C THR A 193 -19.22 11.44 -11.35
N ARG A 194 -19.42 12.68 -10.90
CA ARG A 194 -20.42 13.61 -11.45
C ARG A 194 -19.88 14.48 -12.57
N GLN A 195 -18.56 14.50 -12.76
CA GLN A 195 -17.90 15.31 -13.80
C GLN A 195 -17.73 14.58 -15.14
N THR A 196 -18.08 13.30 -15.23
CA THR A 196 -18.07 12.53 -16.46
C THR A 196 -19.23 12.99 -17.36
N GLY A 197 -18.97 13.97 -18.22
CA GLY A 197 -20.00 14.50 -19.14
C GLY A 197 -19.72 15.87 -19.72
N ARG A 198 -18.46 16.31 -19.82
CA ARG A 198 -18.11 17.50 -20.60
C ARG A 198 -16.98 17.21 -21.58
#